data_0ff1b080a6cb403add2013d847e32764
#
_entry.id   0ff1b080a6cb403add2013d847e32764
#
_cell.length_a   1.000
_cell.length_b   1.000
_cell.length_c   1.000
_cell.angle_alpha   90.00
_cell.angle_beta   90.00
_cell.angle_gamma   90.00
#
_symmetry.space_group_name_H-M   'P 1'
#
loop_
_entity.id
_entity.type
_entity.pdbx_description
1 polymer ?
#
loop_
_entity_poly.entity_id
_entity_poly.type
_entity_poly.pdbx_seq_one_letter_code
_entity_poly.pdbx_strand_id
1 'polypeptide(L)'
;MLNIKNLEAKVDNKHILNGLNLDIKPGEVHAIMGPNGSGKSTLANVLSGKNGYETKGEIKYNGENLSELSTEERAQKGIFLAFQYPLEIPGVNTNVFLRTSLNSVRKARGEKELDTLSFLKIVKEKSSELGIDEKFLSRQLNVGFSGGEKKKNEILQMKILQPKLSILDETDSGLDIDALRIVADGVNSYKNKENAFLIITHYQRLLDYIKPNFIHVLSKGKIVKTGNAELGFELEKTGYANFI
;
A
#
# COMPACT_ATOMS: atom_id res chain seq x y z
N MET A 1 14.07 -2.16 -7.03
CA MET A 1 13.46 -2.16 -5.69
C MET A 1 12.75 -3.49 -5.40
N LEU A 2 11.64 -3.81 -6.06
CA LEU A 2 10.93 -5.08 -5.92
C LEU A 2 11.04 -5.87 -7.23
N ASN A 3 11.46 -7.12 -7.17
CA ASN A 3 11.53 -8.03 -8.31
C ASN A 3 10.84 -9.34 -7.96
N ILE A 4 9.84 -9.72 -8.74
CA ILE A 4 9.03 -10.92 -8.57
C ILE A 4 9.18 -11.78 -9.81
N LYS A 5 9.55 -13.06 -9.63
CA LYS A 5 9.68 -14.04 -10.71
C LYS A 5 8.90 -15.30 -10.40
N ASN A 6 8.00 -15.64 -11.30
CA ASN A 6 7.19 -16.87 -11.27
C ASN A 6 6.51 -17.08 -9.90
N LEU A 7 5.96 -16.02 -9.30
CA LEU A 7 5.29 -16.11 -8.01
C LEU A 7 4.00 -16.92 -8.12
N GLU A 8 3.95 -18.02 -7.41
CA GLU A 8 2.76 -18.76 -7.10
C GLU A 8 2.38 -18.54 -5.64
N ALA A 9 1.09 -18.43 -5.36
CA ALA A 9 0.59 -18.34 -3.99
C ALA A 9 -0.69 -19.16 -3.83
N LYS A 10 -0.75 -19.88 -2.70
CA LYS A 10 -1.93 -20.64 -2.28
C LYS A 10 -2.43 -20.13 -0.94
N VAL A 11 -3.72 -20.24 -0.74
CA VAL A 11 -4.40 -20.08 0.55
C VAL A 11 -5.50 -21.13 0.62
N ASP A 12 -5.65 -21.83 1.74
CA ASP A 12 -6.64 -22.91 1.95
C ASP A 12 -6.64 -23.93 0.79
N ASN A 13 -5.46 -24.38 0.36
CA ASN A 13 -5.23 -25.28 -0.77
C ASN A 13 -5.70 -24.78 -2.15
N LYS A 14 -6.13 -23.52 -2.27
CA LYS A 14 -6.49 -22.90 -3.55
C LYS A 14 -5.32 -22.10 -4.12
N HIS A 15 -4.95 -22.38 -5.36
CA HIS A 15 -3.98 -21.56 -6.11
C HIS A 15 -4.65 -20.25 -6.52
N ILE A 16 -4.06 -19.14 -6.09
CA ILE A 16 -4.55 -17.79 -6.39
C ILE A 16 -3.60 -17.06 -7.34
N LEU A 17 -2.29 -17.07 -7.04
CA LEU A 17 -1.27 -16.55 -7.95
C LEU A 17 -0.61 -17.73 -8.68
N ASN A 18 -0.41 -17.58 -9.98
CA ASN A 18 -0.09 -18.69 -10.88
C ASN A 18 1.12 -18.36 -11.79
N GLY A 19 2.23 -17.96 -11.21
CA GLY A 19 3.44 -17.58 -11.97
C GLY A 19 3.48 -16.09 -12.34
N LEU A 20 3.14 -15.22 -11.37
CA LEU A 20 3.17 -13.77 -11.54
C LEU A 20 4.60 -13.25 -11.62
N ASN A 21 4.86 -12.35 -12.59
CA ASN A 21 6.12 -11.65 -12.74
C ASN A 21 5.86 -10.14 -12.66
N LEU A 22 6.67 -9.41 -11.88
CA LEU A 22 6.56 -7.96 -11.71
C LEU A 22 7.91 -7.39 -11.31
N ASP A 23 8.33 -6.31 -11.94
CA ASP A 23 9.54 -5.55 -11.57
C ASP A 23 9.15 -4.10 -11.32
N ILE A 24 9.52 -3.57 -10.15
CA ILE A 24 9.27 -2.19 -9.73
C ILE A 24 10.60 -1.55 -9.34
N LYS A 25 10.95 -0.44 -10.02
CA LYS A 25 12.17 0.31 -9.72
C LYS A 25 11.88 1.47 -8.75
N PRO A 26 12.91 2.00 -8.07
CA PRO A 26 12.75 3.24 -7.32
C PRO A 26 12.21 4.37 -8.20
N GLY A 27 11.32 5.19 -7.65
CA GLY A 27 10.66 6.29 -8.35
C GLY A 27 9.44 5.89 -9.19
N GLU A 28 9.16 4.60 -9.35
CA GLU A 28 8.05 4.14 -10.19
C GLU A 28 6.75 3.98 -9.39
N VAL A 29 5.65 4.26 -10.07
CA VAL A 29 4.28 4.01 -9.62
C VAL A 29 3.65 2.99 -10.55
N HIS A 30 3.31 1.83 -10.02
CA HIS A 30 2.65 0.75 -10.73
C HIS A 30 1.22 0.61 -10.23
N ALA A 31 0.28 0.41 -11.14
CA ALA A 31 -1.10 0.09 -10.81
C ALA A 31 -1.43 -1.34 -11.22
N ILE A 32 -2.12 -2.07 -10.34
CA ILE A 32 -2.70 -3.38 -10.64
C ILE A 32 -4.22 -3.22 -10.75
N MET A 33 -4.75 -3.52 -11.91
CA MET A 33 -6.18 -3.59 -12.16
C MET A 33 -6.56 -5.03 -12.52
N GLY A 34 -7.82 -5.39 -12.39
CA GLY A 34 -8.29 -6.72 -12.75
C GLY A 34 -9.61 -7.07 -12.07
N PRO A 35 -10.33 -8.10 -12.55
CA PRO A 35 -11.61 -8.50 -11.99
C PRO A 35 -11.50 -8.95 -10.53
N ASN A 36 -12.64 -9.03 -9.85
CA ASN A 36 -12.70 -9.60 -8.51
C ASN A 36 -12.23 -11.06 -8.54
N GLY A 37 -11.47 -11.45 -7.51
CA GLY A 37 -10.89 -12.80 -7.42
C GLY A 37 -9.67 -13.04 -8.31
N SER A 38 -9.14 -12.04 -9.01
CA SER A 38 -7.95 -12.22 -9.87
C SER A 38 -6.63 -12.41 -9.08
N GLY A 39 -6.61 -12.12 -7.76
CA GLY A 39 -5.44 -12.29 -6.90
C GLY A 39 -4.79 -10.99 -6.43
N LYS A 40 -5.39 -9.82 -6.65
CA LYS A 40 -4.82 -8.51 -6.31
C LYS A 40 -4.47 -8.37 -4.82
N SER A 41 -5.45 -8.56 -3.93
CA SER A 41 -5.21 -8.49 -2.48
C SER A 41 -4.36 -9.65 -1.97
N THR A 42 -4.35 -10.80 -2.67
CA THR A 42 -3.41 -11.88 -2.38
C THR A 42 -1.97 -11.44 -2.63
N LEU A 43 -1.70 -10.73 -3.73
CA LEU A 43 -0.38 -10.15 -3.99
C LEU A 43 0.03 -9.18 -2.88
N ALA A 44 -0.85 -8.25 -2.50
CA ALA A 44 -0.60 -7.30 -1.41
C ALA A 44 -0.28 -8.01 -0.07
N ASN A 45 -1.08 -9.01 0.29
CA ASN A 45 -0.91 -9.81 1.50
C ASN A 45 0.41 -10.61 1.49
N VAL A 46 0.76 -11.25 0.37
CA VAL A 46 2.02 -11.99 0.21
C VAL A 46 3.21 -11.04 0.36
N LEU A 47 3.17 -9.87 -0.27
CA LEU A 47 4.26 -8.88 -0.19
C LEU A 47 4.42 -8.29 1.21
N SER A 48 3.32 -8.08 1.94
CA SER A 48 3.36 -7.58 3.33
C SER A 48 3.78 -8.65 4.35
N GLY A 49 3.77 -9.93 3.97
CA GLY A 49 4.15 -11.04 4.86
C GLY A 49 3.00 -11.55 5.73
N LYS A 50 1.75 -11.37 5.30
CA LYS A 50 0.61 -11.91 6.01
C LYS A 50 0.68 -13.45 6.05
N ASN A 51 0.49 -14.02 7.23
CA ASN A 51 0.49 -15.46 7.43
C ASN A 51 -0.65 -16.17 6.68
N GLY A 52 -0.48 -17.48 6.43
CA GLY A 52 -1.50 -18.32 5.81
C GLY A 52 -1.37 -18.48 4.29
N TYR A 53 -0.35 -17.88 3.69
CA TYR A 53 -0.04 -18.08 2.27
C TYR A 53 1.18 -18.99 2.09
N GLU A 54 1.02 -20.07 1.30
CA GLU A 54 2.14 -20.85 0.79
C GLU A 54 2.60 -20.24 -0.53
N THR A 55 3.88 -19.90 -0.63
CA THR A 55 4.43 -19.24 -1.82
C THR A 55 5.54 -20.05 -2.46
N LYS A 56 5.63 -20.00 -3.80
CA LYS A 56 6.75 -20.50 -4.60
C LYS A 56 7.18 -19.41 -5.58
N GLY A 57 8.38 -19.54 -6.12
CA GLY A 57 8.99 -18.53 -6.96
C GLY A 57 9.93 -17.63 -6.16
N GLU A 58 10.33 -16.53 -6.76
CA GLU A 58 11.30 -15.61 -6.17
C GLU A 58 10.69 -14.23 -5.95
N ILE A 59 10.83 -13.70 -4.75
CA ILE A 59 10.47 -12.32 -4.42
C ILE A 59 11.68 -11.65 -3.81
N LYS A 60 12.30 -10.72 -4.54
CA LYS A 60 13.43 -9.93 -4.03
C LYS A 60 13.02 -8.49 -3.77
N TYR A 61 13.38 -8.00 -2.60
CA TYR A 61 13.23 -6.61 -2.22
C TYR A 61 14.60 -6.02 -1.87
N ASN A 62 15.05 -5.04 -2.65
CA ASN A 62 16.40 -4.46 -2.58
C ASN A 62 17.52 -5.52 -2.59
N GLY A 63 17.31 -6.60 -3.37
CA GLY A 63 18.27 -7.70 -3.52
C GLY A 63 18.13 -8.82 -2.49
N GLU A 64 17.39 -8.63 -1.39
CA GLU A 64 17.15 -9.64 -0.36
C GLU A 64 15.91 -10.48 -0.69
N ASN A 65 15.92 -11.75 -0.30
CA ASN A 65 14.78 -12.64 -0.43
C ASN A 65 13.69 -12.26 0.58
N LEU A 66 12.56 -11.78 0.07
CA LEU A 66 11.46 -11.33 0.91
C LEU A 66 10.79 -12.47 1.68
N SER A 67 10.83 -13.70 1.16
CA SER A 67 10.20 -14.85 1.80
C SER A 67 10.84 -15.25 3.13
N GLU A 68 12.08 -14.83 3.37
CA GLU A 68 12.82 -15.09 4.61
C GLU A 68 12.54 -14.07 5.72
N LEU A 69 11.85 -12.97 5.39
CA LEU A 69 11.58 -11.87 6.29
C LEU A 69 10.18 -11.98 6.91
N SER A 70 10.12 -11.79 8.22
CA SER A 70 8.85 -11.63 8.95
C SER A 70 8.10 -10.36 8.52
N THR A 71 6.82 -10.26 8.86
CA THR A 71 6.00 -9.06 8.61
C THR A 71 6.64 -7.81 9.23
N GLU A 72 7.18 -7.93 10.44
CA GLU A 72 7.84 -6.83 11.16
C GLU A 72 9.11 -6.38 10.45
N GLU A 73 9.96 -7.32 10.04
CA GLU A 73 11.20 -7.02 9.32
C GLU A 73 10.91 -6.35 7.97
N ARG A 74 9.86 -6.77 7.26
CA ARG A 74 9.42 -6.12 6.01
C ARG A 74 9.00 -4.68 6.26
N ALA A 75 8.21 -4.43 7.31
CA ALA A 75 7.81 -3.08 7.70
C ALA A 75 9.01 -2.21 8.09
N GLN A 76 9.95 -2.75 8.87
CA GLN A 76 11.19 -2.06 9.25
C GLN A 76 12.09 -1.75 8.06
N LYS A 77 12.12 -2.61 7.04
CA LYS A 77 12.84 -2.38 5.77
C LYS A 77 12.13 -1.40 4.85
N GLY A 78 10.93 -0.95 5.22
CA GLY A 78 10.19 0.10 4.53
C GLY A 78 9.16 -0.40 3.53
N ILE A 79 8.58 -1.58 3.74
CA ILE A 79 7.36 -2.01 3.04
C ILE A 79 6.16 -1.60 3.89
N PHE A 80 5.21 -0.90 3.28
CA PHE A 80 3.97 -0.43 3.90
C PHE A 80 2.77 -0.96 3.13
N LEU A 81 1.76 -1.43 3.84
CA LEU A 81 0.47 -1.83 3.27
C LEU A 81 -0.64 -0.95 3.85
N ALA A 82 -1.31 -0.19 2.98
CA ALA A 82 -2.60 0.39 3.28
C ALA A 82 -3.68 -0.65 2.95
N PHE A 83 -4.47 -1.01 3.94
CA PHE A 83 -5.44 -2.09 3.83
C PHE A 83 -6.71 -1.66 3.09
N GLN A 84 -7.35 -2.57 2.39
CA GLN A 84 -8.69 -2.35 1.84
C GLN A 84 -9.67 -1.92 2.96
N TYR A 85 -9.63 -2.59 4.09
CA TYR A 85 -10.40 -2.27 5.30
C TYR A 85 -9.46 -2.01 6.48
N PRO A 86 -9.14 -0.74 6.81
CA PRO A 86 -8.27 -0.41 7.92
C PRO A 86 -8.82 -0.91 9.26
N LEU A 87 -7.99 -1.64 9.99
CA LEU A 87 -8.40 -2.27 11.24
C LEU A 87 -8.60 -1.25 12.35
N GLU A 88 -9.62 -1.48 13.18
CA GLU A 88 -9.79 -0.81 14.46
C GLU A 88 -8.99 -1.57 15.53
N ILE A 89 -8.23 -0.84 16.35
CA ILE A 89 -7.47 -1.44 17.46
C ILE A 89 -7.93 -0.77 18.76
N PRO A 90 -8.96 -1.35 19.41
CA PRO A 90 -9.44 -0.84 20.69
C PRO A 90 -8.34 -0.88 21.76
N GLY A 91 -8.29 0.15 22.60
CA GLY A 91 -7.29 0.27 23.66
C GLY A 91 -5.94 0.84 23.22
N VAL A 92 -5.66 0.95 21.92
CA VAL A 92 -4.41 1.50 21.41
C VAL A 92 -4.61 2.94 20.94
N ASN A 93 -3.97 3.90 21.60
CA ASN A 93 -4.01 5.30 21.22
C ASN A 93 -3.24 5.54 19.91
N THR A 94 -3.81 6.33 18.97
CA THR A 94 -3.21 6.59 17.64
C THR A 94 -1.81 7.21 17.74
N ASN A 95 -1.59 8.22 18.59
CA ASN A 95 -0.26 8.82 18.75
C ASN A 95 0.76 7.84 19.32
N VAL A 96 0.36 7.00 20.28
CA VAL A 96 1.24 5.97 20.85
C VAL A 96 1.62 4.95 19.78
N PHE A 97 0.64 4.47 19.01
CA PHE A 97 0.87 3.56 17.89
C PHE A 97 1.86 4.16 16.88
N LEU A 98 1.60 5.38 16.39
CA LEU A 98 2.43 6.04 15.38
C LEU A 98 3.86 6.26 15.87
N ARG A 99 4.04 6.72 17.11
CA ARG A 99 5.37 6.94 17.68
C ARG A 99 6.16 5.65 17.84
N THR A 100 5.51 4.62 18.37
CA THR A 100 6.15 3.30 18.57
C THR A 100 6.56 2.70 17.23
N SER A 101 5.67 2.74 16.23
CA SER A 101 5.94 2.24 14.89
C SER A 101 7.09 3.03 14.22
N LEU A 102 7.05 4.36 14.29
CA LEU A 102 8.12 5.19 13.72
C LEU A 102 9.46 4.92 14.39
N ASN A 103 9.50 4.82 15.71
CA ASN A 103 10.74 4.55 16.44
C ASN A 103 11.28 3.15 16.16
N SER A 104 10.41 2.14 15.97
CA SER A 104 10.82 0.81 15.51
C SER A 104 11.49 0.86 14.13
N VAL A 105 10.90 1.57 13.18
CA VAL A 105 11.48 1.76 11.84
C VAL A 105 12.79 2.54 11.89
N ARG A 106 12.87 3.62 12.66
CA ARG A 106 14.10 4.41 12.84
C ARG A 106 15.23 3.59 13.44
N LYS A 107 14.93 2.82 14.49
CA LYS A 107 15.91 1.91 15.12
C LYS A 107 16.46 0.90 14.12
N ALA A 108 15.61 0.30 13.29
CA ALA A 108 16.03 -0.64 12.25
C ALA A 108 16.90 0.02 11.16
N ARG A 109 16.75 1.33 10.94
CA ARG A 109 17.59 2.14 10.05
C ARG A 109 18.87 2.66 10.70
N GLY A 110 19.13 2.36 11.99
CA GLY A 110 20.26 2.90 12.73
C GLY A 110 20.10 4.37 13.17
N GLU A 111 18.89 4.89 13.12
CA GLU A 111 18.57 6.26 13.52
C GLU A 111 18.19 6.33 15.00
N LYS A 112 18.40 7.48 15.64
CA LYS A 112 17.96 7.70 17.03
C LYS A 112 16.44 7.76 17.12
N GLU A 113 15.90 7.20 18.19
CA GLU A 113 14.47 7.32 18.50
C GLU A 113 14.09 8.78 18.74
N LEU A 114 12.88 9.15 18.32
CA LEU A 114 12.33 10.47 18.57
C LEU A 114 11.74 10.55 19.98
N ASP A 115 12.05 11.63 20.67
CA ASP A 115 11.31 12.01 21.87
C ASP A 115 9.86 12.43 21.53
N THR A 116 9.06 12.57 22.57
CA THR A 116 7.62 12.87 22.41
C THR A 116 7.38 14.23 21.72
N LEU A 117 8.17 15.26 22.04
CA LEU A 117 7.97 16.61 21.49
C LEU A 117 8.34 16.66 20.00
N SER A 118 9.46 16.06 19.64
CA SER A 118 9.91 15.96 18.23
C SER A 118 8.91 15.16 17.40
N PHE A 119 8.38 14.06 17.93
CA PHE A 119 7.34 13.27 17.28
C PHE A 119 6.06 14.07 17.06
N LEU A 120 5.56 14.78 18.10
CA LEU A 120 4.32 15.56 18.01
C LEU A 120 4.41 16.68 16.96
N LYS A 121 5.58 17.29 16.78
CA LYS A 121 5.79 18.28 15.70
C LYS A 121 5.58 17.68 14.32
N ILE A 122 6.15 16.48 14.07
CA ILE A 122 6.02 15.77 12.79
C ILE A 122 4.55 15.39 12.55
N VAL A 123 3.90 14.83 13.57
CA VAL A 123 2.50 14.41 13.43
C VAL A 123 1.59 15.60 13.14
N LYS A 124 1.77 16.70 13.85
CA LYS A 124 1.00 17.93 13.65
C LYS A 124 1.16 18.48 12.23
N GLU A 125 2.38 18.53 11.71
CA GLU A 125 2.66 18.95 10.35
C GLU A 125 1.94 18.05 9.35
N LYS A 126 2.14 16.72 9.45
CA LYS A 126 1.59 15.76 8.48
C LYS A 126 0.08 15.61 8.57
N SER A 127 -0.52 15.74 9.76
CA SER A 127 -1.98 15.73 9.90
C SER A 127 -2.62 16.98 9.32
N SER A 128 -1.99 18.14 9.49
CA SER A 128 -2.46 19.41 8.89
C SER A 128 -2.46 19.34 7.37
N GLU A 129 -1.41 18.77 6.74
CA GLU A 129 -1.34 18.55 5.29
C GLU A 129 -2.52 17.71 4.73
N LEU A 130 -3.08 16.82 5.55
CA LEU A 130 -4.19 15.91 5.17
C LEU A 130 -5.55 16.38 5.66
N GLY A 131 -5.62 17.54 6.31
CA GLY A 131 -6.86 18.04 6.91
C GLY A 131 -7.42 17.12 7.99
N ILE A 132 -6.55 16.45 8.75
CA ILE A 132 -6.93 15.59 9.88
C ILE A 132 -6.95 16.42 11.16
N ASP A 133 -8.10 16.44 11.85
CA ASP A 133 -8.25 17.10 13.16
C ASP A 133 -7.35 16.39 14.20
N GLU A 134 -6.56 17.15 14.94
CA GLU A 134 -5.69 16.63 15.99
C GLU A 134 -6.44 15.79 17.05
N LYS A 135 -7.73 16.02 17.24
CA LYS A 135 -8.58 15.21 18.14
C LYS A 135 -8.60 13.73 17.76
N PHE A 136 -8.47 13.39 16.45
CA PHE A 136 -8.41 11.99 16.03
C PHE A 136 -7.14 11.30 16.51
N LEU A 137 -6.05 12.04 16.64
CA LEU A 137 -4.76 11.50 17.07
C LEU A 137 -4.74 11.09 18.56
N SER A 138 -5.60 11.66 19.37
CA SER A 138 -5.77 11.28 20.80
C SER A 138 -6.74 10.11 21.01
N ARG A 139 -7.47 9.70 19.96
CA ARG A 139 -8.42 8.58 20.01
C ARG A 139 -7.72 7.23 19.80
N GLN A 140 -8.46 6.16 20.05
CA GLN A 140 -8.02 4.81 19.74
C GLN A 140 -7.93 4.63 18.22
N LEU A 141 -6.95 3.86 17.77
CA LEU A 141 -6.62 3.71 16.35
C LEU A 141 -7.82 3.22 15.54
N ASN A 142 -8.31 4.08 14.65
CA ASN A 142 -9.44 3.87 13.75
C ASN A 142 -10.79 3.58 14.41
N VAL A 143 -10.90 3.54 15.74
CA VAL A 143 -12.16 3.21 16.43
C VAL A 143 -13.18 4.32 16.26
N GLY A 144 -14.31 3.98 15.61
CA GLY A 144 -15.40 4.90 15.33
C GLY A 144 -15.04 5.99 14.30
N PHE A 145 -14.01 5.77 13.46
CA PHE A 145 -13.72 6.62 12.32
C PHE A 145 -14.64 6.23 11.15
N SER A 146 -15.05 7.21 10.37
CA SER A 146 -15.68 6.96 9.07
C SER A 146 -14.70 6.29 8.10
N GLY A 147 -15.19 5.71 7.00
CA GLY A 147 -14.34 5.12 5.97
C GLY A 147 -13.28 6.09 5.44
N GLY A 148 -13.68 7.33 5.13
CA GLY A 148 -12.77 8.38 4.66
C GLY A 148 -11.72 8.78 5.71
N GLU A 149 -12.10 8.88 6.98
CA GLU A 149 -11.17 9.18 8.08
C GLU A 149 -10.15 8.06 8.29
N LYS A 150 -10.57 6.78 8.19
CA LYS A 150 -9.66 5.64 8.24
C LYS A 150 -8.63 5.68 7.12
N LYS A 151 -9.06 5.98 5.89
CA LYS A 151 -8.16 6.09 4.74
C LYS A 151 -7.19 7.26 4.85
N LYS A 152 -7.66 8.43 5.28
CA LYS A 152 -6.78 9.57 5.60
C LYS A 152 -5.74 9.21 6.66
N ASN A 153 -6.16 8.46 7.70
CA ASN A 153 -5.25 8.00 8.74
C ASN A 153 -4.19 7.01 8.21
N GLU A 154 -4.52 6.15 7.24
CA GLU A 154 -3.51 5.30 6.58
C GLU A 154 -2.50 6.12 5.77
N ILE A 155 -2.94 7.15 5.05
CA ILE A 155 -2.03 8.06 4.36
C ILE A 155 -1.16 8.84 5.35
N LEU A 156 -1.70 9.24 6.50
CA LEU A 156 -0.91 9.83 7.59
C LEU A 156 0.18 8.86 8.09
N GLN A 157 -0.18 7.60 8.34
CA GLN A 157 0.78 6.55 8.72
C GLN A 157 1.89 6.43 7.68
N MET A 158 1.55 6.36 6.39
CA MET A 158 2.52 6.30 5.29
C MET A 158 3.47 7.50 5.32
N LYS A 159 2.94 8.73 5.45
CA LYS A 159 3.76 9.95 5.48
C LYS A 159 4.67 10.03 6.69
N ILE A 160 4.27 9.48 7.84
CA ILE A 160 5.06 9.44 9.08
C ILE A 160 6.13 8.35 9.01
N LEU A 161 5.78 7.14 8.59
CA LEU A 161 6.68 5.99 8.55
C LEU A 161 7.70 6.04 7.40
N GLN A 162 7.44 6.83 6.38
CA GLN A 162 8.30 7.03 5.23
C GLN A 162 8.80 5.71 4.59
N PRO A 163 7.87 4.85 4.11
CA PRO A 163 8.24 3.59 3.49
C PRO A 163 8.95 3.81 2.14
N LYS A 164 9.79 2.85 1.75
CA LYS A 164 10.39 2.81 0.41
C LYS A 164 9.43 2.22 -0.62
N LEU A 165 8.62 1.25 -0.23
CA LEU A 165 7.57 0.64 -1.06
C LEU A 165 6.23 0.76 -0.36
N SER A 166 5.30 1.51 -0.94
CA SER A 166 3.92 1.64 -0.47
C SER A 166 3.00 0.79 -1.33
N ILE A 167 2.31 -0.16 -0.72
CA ILE A 167 1.28 -0.98 -1.36
C ILE A 167 -0.07 -0.43 -0.90
N LEU A 168 -0.90 0.05 -1.83
CA LEU A 168 -2.20 0.64 -1.55
C LEU A 168 -3.27 -0.30 -2.08
N ASP A 169 -3.92 -1.07 -1.20
CA ASP A 169 -4.93 -2.05 -1.60
C ASP A 169 -6.33 -1.43 -1.51
N GLU A 170 -6.92 -1.10 -2.67
CA GLU A 170 -8.24 -0.52 -2.83
C GLU A 170 -8.52 0.66 -1.87
N THR A 171 -7.53 1.56 -1.74
CA THR A 171 -7.62 2.72 -0.82
C THR A 171 -8.66 3.74 -1.25
N ASP A 172 -9.19 3.64 -2.44
CA ASP A 172 -10.24 4.45 -3.05
C ASP A 172 -11.66 3.89 -2.85
N SER A 173 -11.78 2.66 -2.35
CA SER A 173 -13.08 2.02 -2.15
C SER A 173 -13.92 2.75 -1.10
N GLY A 174 -15.16 3.13 -1.48
CA GLY A 174 -16.11 3.78 -0.59
C GLY A 174 -15.80 5.23 -0.25
N LEU A 175 -14.86 5.88 -0.94
CA LEU A 175 -14.55 7.29 -0.76
C LEU A 175 -15.43 8.18 -1.66
N ASP A 176 -15.83 9.32 -1.10
CA ASP A 176 -16.34 10.44 -1.91
C ASP A 176 -15.20 11.12 -2.70
N ILE A 177 -15.55 12.06 -3.58
CA ILE A 177 -14.59 12.72 -4.47
C ILE A 177 -13.54 13.51 -3.68
N ASP A 178 -13.93 14.13 -2.57
CA ASP A 178 -13.03 14.98 -1.78
C ASP A 178 -12.03 14.12 -0.97
N ALA A 179 -12.51 13.05 -0.34
CA ALA A 179 -11.64 12.10 0.35
C ALA A 179 -10.67 11.39 -0.62
N LEU A 180 -11.14 11.03 -1.82
CA LEU A 180 -10.30 10.45 -2.88
C LEU A 180 -9.17 11.41 -3.29
N ARG A 181 -9.50 12.70 -3.46
CA ARG A 181 -8.51 13.72 -3.81
C ARG A 181 -7.46 13.88 -2.71
N ILE A 182 -7.87 13.93 -1.44
CA ILE A 182 -6.94 14.03 -0.31
C ILE A 182 -5.99 12.82 -0.26
N VAL A 183 -6.49 11.61 -0.49
CA VAL A 183 -5.67 10.38 -0.56
C VAL A 183 -4.66 10.51 -1.71
N ALA A 184 -5.11 10.90 -2.89
CA ALA A 184 -4.24 11.05 -4.06
C ALA A 184 -3.18 12.14 -3.87
N ASP A 185 -3.54 13.29 -3.30
CA ASP A 185 -2.61 14.38 -2.98
C ASP A 185 -1.60 13.95 -1.91
N GLY A 186 -2.04 13.18 -0.91
CA GLY A 186 -1.16 12.58 0.08
C GLY A 186 -0.11 11.66 -0.53
N VAL A 187 -0.51 10.80 -1.49
CA VAL A 187 0.39 9.95 -2.26
C VAL A 187 1.34 10.80 -3.12
N ASN A 188 0.80 11.73 -3.90
CA ASN A 188 1.58 12.56 -4.81
C ASN A 188 2.61 13.43 -4.08
N SER A 189 2.27 13.99 -2.92
CA SER A 189 3.20 14.78 -2.10
C SER A 189 4.32 13.95 -1.45
N TYR A 190 4.13 12.62 -1.37
CA TYR A 190 5.13 11.71 -0.82
C TYR A 190 6.02 11.08 -1.91
N LYS A 191 5.59 11.06 -3.18
CA LYS A 191 6.35 10.51 -4.31
C LYS A 191 7.71 11.21 -4.47
N ASN A 192 8.76 10.41 -4.63
CA ASN A 192 10.12 10.89 -4.93
C ASN A 192 10.88 9.81 -5.74
N LYS A 193 12.16 10.07 -6.06
CA LYS A 193 12.98 9.16 -6.87
C LYS A 193 13.46 7.90 -6.14
N GLU A 194 13.26 7.82 -4.83
CA GLU A 194 13.78 6.73 -3.98
C GLU A 194 12.69 5.77 -3.52
N ASN A 195 11.43 6.22 -3.52
CA ASN A 195 10.30 5.38 -3.12
C ASN A 195 9.51 4.90 -4.34
N ALA A 196 8.73 3.84 -4.17
CA ALA A 196 7.87 3.29 -5.19
C ALA A 196 6.48 2.97 -4.63
N PHE A 197 5.52 2.86 -5.53
CA PHE A 197 4.14 2.57 -5.20
C PHE A 197 3.60 1.40 -6.02
N LEU A 198 2.90 0.51 -5.36
CA LEU A 198 2.05 -0.50 -5.97
C LEU A 198 0.60 -0.22 -5.58
N ILE A 199 -0.19 0.30 -6.51
CA ILE A 199 -1.57 0.70 -6.30
C ILE A 199 -2.48 -0.38 -6.84
N ILE A 200 -3.32 -0.94 -6.01
CA ILE A 200 -4.36 -1.88 -6.40
C ILE A 200 -5.69 -1.15 -6.39
N THR A 201 -6.35 -1.08 -7.52
CA THR A 201 -7.64 -0.40 -7.63
C THR A 201 -8.49 -0.99 -8.77
N HIS A 202 -9.79 -0.81 -8.66
CA HIS A 202 -10.75 -1.07 -9.73
C HIS A 202 -11.16 0.22 -10.46
N TYR A 203 -10.79 1.39 -9.94
CA TYR A 203 -11.30 2.67 -10.40
C TYR A 203 -10.22 3.50 -11.08
N GLN A 204 -10.50 3.89 -12.31
CA GLN A 204 -9.64 4.79 -13.08
C GLN A 204 -9.46 6.15 -12.38
N ARG A 205 -10.48 6.63 -11.68
CA ARG A 205 -10.46 7.96 -11.01
C ARG A 205 -9.24 8.19 -10.12
N LEU A 206 -8.84 7.19 -9.31
CA LEU A 206 -7.63 7.32 -8.48
C LEU A 206 -6.39 7.47 -9.36
N LEU A 207 -6.31 6.70 -10.45
CA LEU A 207 -5.17 6.72 -11.37
C LEU A 207 -5.07 8.02 -12.16
N ASP A 208 -6.19 8.71 -12.41
CA ASP A 208 -6.19 10.03 -13.06
C ASP A 208 -5.50 11.10 -12.21
N TYR A 209 -5.61 11.00 -10.88
CA TYR A 209 -4.91 11.89 -9.96
C TYR A 209 -3.44 11.49 -9.72
N ILE A 210 -3.16 10.18 -9.56
CA ILE A 210 -1.80 9.70 -9.19
C ILE A 210 -0.90 9.55 -10.41
N LYS A 211 -1.45 9.24 -11.60
CA LYS A 211 -0.73 9.05 -12.89
C LYS A 211 0.39 8.00 -12.78
N PRO A 212 0.06 6.72 -12.73
CA PRO A 212 1.05 5.65 -12.66
C PRO A 212 1.92 5.58 -13.92
N ASN A 213 3.16 5.11 -13.76
CA ASN A 213 4.07 4.85 -14.88
C ASN A 213 3.62 3.62 -15.67
N PHE A 214 3.10 2.61 -14.97
CA PHE A 214 2.65 1.35 -15.55
C PHE A 214 1.31 0.92 -14.96
N ILE A 215 0.46 0.37 -15.82
CA ILE A 215 -0.81 -0.28 -15.44
C ILE A 215 -0.70 -1.74 -15.87
N HIS A 216 -0.99 -2.66 -14.94
CA HIS A 216 -0.96 -4.08 -15.16
C HIS A 216 -2.35 -4.66 -15.01
N VAL A 217 -2.77 -5.51 -15.94
CA VAL A 217 -4.01 -6.28 -15.83
C VAL A 217 -3.69 -7.64 -15.21
N LEU A 218 -4.22 -7.87 -14.01
CA LEU A 218 -4.13 -9.14 -13.31
C LEU A 218 -5.38 -9.98 -13.59
N SER A 219 -5.22 -11.16 -14.17
CA SER A 219 -6.28 -12.12 -14.41
C SER A 219 -5.82 -13.53 -14.08
N LYS A 220 -6.67 -14.30 -13.38
CA LYS A 220 -6.38 -15.70 -12.97
C LYS A 220 -4.99 -15.88 -12.33
N GLY A 221 -4.56 -14.91 -11.54
CA GLY A 221 -3.28 -14.95 -10.82
C GLY A 221 -2.05 -14.61 -11.66
N LYS A 222 -2.20 -14.07 -12.88
CA LYS A 222 -1.12 -13.68 -13.78
C LYS A 222 -1.30 -12.25 -14.26
N ILE A 223 -0.20 -11.53 -14.48
CA ILE A 223 -0.23 -10.29 -15.27
C ILE A 223 -0.34 -10.69 -16.74
N VAL A 224 -1.47 -10.34 -17.36
CA VAL A 224 -1.79 -10.71 -18.75
C VAL A 224 -1.52 -9.57 -19.73
N LYS A 225 -1.52 -8.32 -19.26
CA LYS A 225 -1.18 -7.13 -20.06
C LYS A 225 -0.52 -6.09 -19.17
N THR A 226 0.45 -5.38 -19.71
CA THR A 226 1.07 -4.19 -19.12
C THR A 226 1.01 -3.06 -20.13
N GLY A 227 0.67 -1.86 -19.69
CA GLY A 227 0.60 -0.66 -20.50
C GLY A 227 0.79 0.61 -19.68
N ASN A 228 0.53 1.73 -20.31
CA ASN A 228 0.55 3.06 -19.71
C ASN A 228 -0.88 3.51 -19.30
N ALA A 229 -1.08 4.80 -19.09
CA ALA A 229 -2.39 5.37 -18.72
C ALA A 229 -3.51 5.03 -19.73
N GLU A 230 -3.20 4.86 -21.02
CA GLU A 230 -4.18 4.52 -22.06
C GLU A 230 -4.86 3.17 -21.77
N LEU A 231 -4.10 2.21 -21.21
CA LEU A 231 -4.66 0.91 -20.80
C LEU A 231 -5.75 1.07 -19.73
N GLY A 232 -5.58 2.01 -18.78
CA GLY A 232 -6.59 2.28 -17.76
C GLY A 232 -7.90 2.78 -18.38
N PHE A 233 -7.83 3.71 -19.32
CA PHE A 233 -9.01 4.19 -20.07
C PHE A 233 -9.66 3.09 -20.93
N GLU A 234 -8.85 2.23 -21.55
CA GLU A 234 -9.36 1.06 -22.29
C GLU A 234 -10.18 0.16 -21.36
N LEU A 235 -9.64 -0.15 -20.17
CA LEU A 235 -10.30 -1.01 -19.18
C LEU A 235 -11.58 -0.41 -18.63
N GLU A 236 -11.62 0.90 -18.37
CA GLU A 236 -12.83 1.58 -17.93
C GLU A 236 -13.94 1.50 -18.98
N LYS A 237 -13.58 1.62 -20.27
CA LYS A 237 -14.51 1.62 -21.39
C LYS A 237 -14.98 0.21 -21.79
N THR A 238 -14.09 -0.78 -21.79
CA THR A 238 -14.36 -2.12 -22.34
C THR A 238 -14.52 -3.20 -21.27
N GLY A 239 -14.17 -2.88 -20.02
CA GLY A 239 -14.09 -3.88 -18.95
C GLY A 239 -12.95 -4.87 -19.16
N TYR A 240 -13.02 -5.98 -18.41
CA TYR A 240 -11.98 -7.02 -18.40
C TYR A 240 -12.28 -8.23 -19.31
N ALA A 241 -13.37 -8.20 -20.09
CA ALA A 241 -13.82 -9.38 -20.86
C ALA A 241 -12.75 -9.93 -21.83
N ASN A 242 -11.92 -9.05 -22.39
CA ASN A 242 -10.84 -9.43 -23.30
C ASN A 242 -9.60 -10.01 -22.60
N PHE A 243 -9.58 -10.07 -21.26
CA PHE A 243 -8.44 -10.49 -20.44
C PHE A 243 -8.74 -11.66 -19.51
N ILE A 244 -9.94 -12.26 -19.60
CA ILE A 244 -10.42 -13.35 -18.73
C ILE A 244 -10.23 -14.73 -19.38
#